data_cedf617b0d8f468f5f8c49184e1f7927
#
_entry.id   cedf617b0d8f468f5f8c49184e1f7927
#
_cell.length_a   1.000
_cell.length_b   1.000
_cell.length_c   1.000
_cell.angle_alpha   90.00
_cell.angle_beta   90.00
_cell.angle_gamma   90.00
#
_symmetry.space_group_name_H-M   'P 1'
#
loop_
_entity.id
_entity.type
_entity.pdbx_description
1 polymer ?
#
loop_
_entity_poly.entity_id
_entity_poly.type
_entity_poly.pdbx_seq_one_letter_code
_entity_poly.pdbx_strand_id
1 'polypeptide(L)'
;MPKSHDISLKAYGGGGTAKSLNPKPKKLKHQSMKGFEEQYKNIIDYIVRITYQIWEEKNIGYIYDTYSKDCRVWDEFGLQSGSEKIVADTVHTNNAFPDIRLFADEVIWAGDEKASFHTSHRTIITGTNTGFSKFTKPTGKKVRLFCIANCVAKNNEIYYENVVYDTAGLIKQLGLNLNEVAKQLVDEGIAGPFAPNFKNSKPKRNITKLKPISFEIPDKINNVRQFVHAVYDTIWNRRNFSAINKAYSSSVEFEGSTGRKFKGVLQLRKFIISILAAFPDLALSIEDLYWMGNTKDGYLVSVRWGAVGTHKGNGSYGQPTNREVYLWGITQWEIKNNKIMKEWTGFNELAILMQILGDKK
;
A
#
# COMPACT_ATOMS: atom_id res chain seq x y z
N MET A 1 -14.10 -8.39 -4.76
CA MET A 1 -12.98 -8.99 -3.98
C MET A 1 -12.62 -10.32 -4.62
N PRO A 2 -11.35 -10.59 -4.90
CA PRO A 2 -10.92 -11.86 -5.48
C PRO A 2 -11.20 -13.03 -4.54
N LYS A 3 -11.31 -14.22 -5.11
CA LYS A 3 -11.32 -15.44 -4.28
C LYS A 3 -9.91 -15.63 -3.73
N SER A 4 -9.78 -15.60 -2.41
CA SER A 4 -8.55 -16.01 -1.76
C SER A 4 -8.49 -17.54 -1.74
N HIS A 5 -7.31 -18.06 -1.94
CA HIS A 5 -7.08 -19.50 -1.94
C HIS A 5 -6.25 -19.88 -0.72
N ASP A 6 -6.51 -21.04 -0.15
CA ASP A 6 -5.63 -21.67 0.84
C ASP A 6 -4.36 -22.20 0.16
N ILE A 7 -3.57 -21.26 -0.37
CA ILE A 7 -2.35 -21.56 -1.09
C ILE A 7 -1.21 -21.57 -0.08
N SER A 8 -0.40 -22.63 -0.14
CA SER A 8 0.82 -22.70 0.67
C SER A 8 1.69 -21.45 0.42
N LEU A 9 2.21 -20.83 1.49
CA LEU A 9 3.13 -19.70 1.40
C LEU A 9 4.38 -19.96 0.54
N LYS A 10 4.70 -21.25 0.32
CA LYS A 10 5.83 -21.69 -0.53
C LYS A 10 5.42 -22.01 -1.97
N ALA A 11 4.13 -21.83 -2.31
CA ALA A 11 3.68 -22.06 -3.67
C ALA A 11 4.31 -21.01 -4.62
N TYR A 12 4.71 -21.47 -5.79
CA TYR A 12 5.18 -20.62 -6.90
C TYR A 12 6.36 -19.67 -6.58
N GLY A 13 7.14 -19.95 -5.53
CA GLY A 13 8.30 -19.15 -5.18
C GLY A 13 8.01 -17.93 -4.31
N GLY A 14 6.74 -17.64 -4.02
CA GLY A 14 6.33 -16.63 -3.06
C GLY A 14 6.35 -17.18 -1.63
N GLY A 15 6.33 -16.32 -0.67
CA GLY A 15 6.23 -16.69 0.73
C GLY A 15 7.40 -16.28 1.58
N GLY A 16 7.75 -15.03 1.53
CA GLY A 16 8.32 -14.41 2.69
C GLY A 16 9.82 -14.21 2.76
N THR A 17 10.56 -14.29 1.67
CA THR A 17 11.91 -13.74 1.68
C THR A 17 12.26 -13.09 0.34
N ALA A 18 12.85 -11.89 0.36
CA ALA A 18 13.38 -11.22 -0.81
C ALA A 18 14.32 -12.11 -1.66
N LYS A 19 14.95 -13.13 -1.03
CA LYS A 19 15.78 -14.11 -1.72
C LYS A 19 15.00 -15.02 -2.67
N SER A 20 13.75 -15.35 -2.36
CA SER A 20 12.90 -16.18 -3.22
C SER A 20 12.26 -15.40 -4.37
N LEU A 21 12.27 -14.07 -4.29
CA LEU A 21 11.68 -13.17 -5.29
C LEU A 21 12.73 -12.56 -6.23
N ASN A 22 13.89 -13.19 -6.33
CA ASN A 22 14.91 -12.78 -7.30
C ASN A 22 14.34 -12.85 -8.73
N PRO A 23 14.47 -11.81 -9.57
CA PRO A 23 13.92 -11.78 -10.93
C PRO A 23 14.45 -12.87 -11.86
N LYS A 24 15.53 -13.58 -11.48
CA LYS A 24 16.10 -14.73 -12.20
C LYS A 24 16.18 -15.98 -11.30
N PRO A 25 15.06 -16.46 -10.73
CA PRO A 25 15.10 -17.60 -9.83
C PRO A 25 15.46 -18.89 -10.60
N LYS A 26 16.29 -19.74 -9.98
CA LYS A 26 16.79 -20.98 -10.60
C LYS A 26 15.73 -22.06 -10.82
N LYS A 27 14.66 -22.07 -10.00
CA LYS A 27 13.55 -23.05 -10.12
C LYS A 27 12.24 -22.36 -9.74
N LEU A 28 11.39 -22.16 -10.73
CA LEU A 28 10.02 -21.67 -10.55
C LEU A 28 9.02 -22.79 -10.72
N LYS A 29 8.01 -22.84 -9.85
CA LYS A 29 6.84 -23.70 -10.05
C LYS A 29 5.94 -23.09 -11.11
N HIS A 30 5.44 -23.94 -11.99
CA HIS A 30 4.50 -23.54 -13.02
C HIS A 30 3.09 -23.35 -12.45
N GLN A 31 2.45 -22.28 -12.89
CA GLN A 31 1.04 -21.97 -12.71
C GLN A 31 0.41 -21.84 -14.10
N SER A 32 -0.90 -22.07 -14.24
CA SER A 32 -1.59 -21.72 -15.48
C SER A 32 -1.57 -20.19 -15.67
N MET A 33 -1.00 -19.75 -16.78
CA MET A 33 -0.81 -18.36 -17.16
C MET A 33 -1.36 -18.12 -18.58
N LYS A 34 -2.51 -18.73 -18.89
CA LYS A 34 -3.15 -18.57 -20.21
C LYS A 34 -3.43 -17.08 -20.49
N GLY A 35 -2.97 -16.61 -21.63
CA GLY A 35 -3.09 -15.20 -22.03
C GLY A 35 -1.90 -14.33 -21.62
N PHE A 36 -0.95 -14.85 -20.83
CA PHE A 36 0.31 -14.16 -20.53
C PHE A 36 1.43 -14.67 -21.45
N GLU A 37 2.49 -13.90 -21.57
CA GLU A 37 3.67 -14.30 -22.32
C GLU A 37 4.26 -15.61 -21.77
N GLU A 38 4.69 -16.51 -22.66
CA GLU A 38 5.20 -17.87 -22.33
C GLU A 38 6.42 -17.88 -21.42
N GLN A 39 7.16 -16.75 -21.40
CA GLN A 39 8.32 -16.59 -20.54
C GLN A 39 7.96 -16.61 -19.03
N TYR A 40 6.75 -16.21 -18.66
CA TYR A 40 6.33 -16.15 -17.26
C TYR A 40 5.78 -17.48 -16.76
N LYS A 41 6.34 -17.99 -15.67
CA LYS A 41 6.01 -19.31 -15.12
C LYS A 41 4.86 -19.28 -14.13
N ASN A 42 4.62 -18.15 -13.49
CA ASN A 42 3.55 -17.90 -12.54
C ASN A 42 3.37 -16.38 -12.33
N ILE A 43 2.33 -16.00 -11.60
CA ILE A 43 1.99 -14.59 -11.39
C ILE A 43 3.06 -13.82 -10.59
N ILE A 44 3.80 -14.48 -9.70
CA ILE A 44 4.90 -13.84 -8.96
C ILE A 44 6.04 -13.53 -9.90
N ASP A 45 6.41 -14.49 -10.76
CA ASP A 45 7.43 -14.32 -11.79
C ASP A 45 7.08 -13.16 -12.75
N TYR A 46 5.79 -13.10 -13.16
CA TYR A 46 5.29 -12.01 -13.99
C TYR A 46 5.48 -10.65 -13.31
N ILE A 47 4.89 -10.42 -12.13
CA ILE A 47 4.89 -9.10 -11.51
C ILE A 47 6.30 -8.62 -11.10
N VAL A 48 7.17 -9.54 -10.65
CA VAL A 48 8.54 -9.21 -10.28
C VAL A 48 9.38 -8.87 -11.49
N ARG A 49 9.27 -9.66 -12.59
CA ARG A 49 10.10 -9.44 -13.79
C ARG A 49 9.66 -8.26 -14.63
N ILE A 50 8.37 -7.99 -14.78
CA ILE A 50 7.93 -6.76 -15.46
C ILE A 50 8.42 -5.51 -14.72
N THR A 51 8.34 -5.51 -13.40
CA THR A 51 8.88 -4.41 -12.56
C THR A 51 10.37 -4.24 -12.78
N TYR A 52 11.13 -5.34 -12.79
CA TYR A 52 12.57 -5.31 -13.02
C TYR A 52 12.93 -4.79 -14.42
N GLN A 53 12.26 -5.29 -15.47
CA GLN A 53 12.51 -4.87 -16.86
C GLN A 53 12.25 -3.37 -17.05
N ILE A 54 11.11 -2.89 -16.57
CA ILE A 54 10.71 -1.47 -16.70
C ILE A 54 11.68 -0.56 -15.96
N TRP A 55 11.99 -0.88 -14.71
CA TRP A 55 12.69 0.03 -13.81
C TRP A 55 14.20 -0.13 -13.79
N GLU A 56 14.73 -1.36 -13.82
CA GLU A 56 16.17 -1.62 -13.71
C GLU A 56 16.83 -1.82 -15.08
N GLU A 57 16.20 -2.52 -16.00
CA GLU A 57 16.68 -2.66 -17.38
C GLU A 57 16.33 -1.44 -18.25
N LYS A 58 15.54 -0.49 -17.71
CA LYS A 58 15.10 0.74 -18.39
C LYS A 58 14.29 0.47 -19.67
N ASN A 59 13.66 -0.69 -19.76
CA ASN A 59 12.75 -1.02 -20.85
C ASN A 59 11.36 -0.40 -20.60
N ILE A 60 11.30 0.95 -20.55
CA ILE A 60 10.09 1.69 -20.21
C ILE A 60 8.97 1.40 -21.22
N GLY A 61 9.32 1.19 -22.49
CA GLY A 61 8.34 0.84 -23.52
C GLY A 61 7.56 -0.44 -23.26
N TYR A 62 8.09 -1.34 -22.43
CA TYR A 62 7.40 -2.57 -22.03
C TYR A 62 6.12 -2.33 -21.20
N ILE A 63 5.90 -1.09 -20.75
CA ILE A 63 4.63 -0.67 -20.17
C ILE A 63 3.49 -0.85 -21.20
N TYR A 64 3.72 -0.59 -22.49
CA TYR A 64 2.69 -0.78 -23.53
C TYR A 64 2.26 -2.24 -23.73
N ASP A 65 3.14 -3.20 -23.39
CA ASP A 65 2.89 -4.64 -23.51
C ASP A 65 2.29 -5.24 -22.23
N THR A 66 2.41 -4.53 -21.10
CA THR A 66 2.07 -5.04 -19.75
C THR A 66 1.04 -4.21 -18.99
N TYR A 67 0.65 -3.06 -19.52
CA TYR A 67 -0.46 -2.26 -19.00
C TYR A 67 -1.50 -2.03 -20.10
N SER A 68 -2.77 -2.16 -19.77
CA SER A 68 -3.82 -1.87 -20.76
C SER A 68 -3.80 -0.39 -21.15
N LYS A 69 -4.19 -0.11 -22.39
CA LYS A 69 -4.20 1.25 -22.94
C LYS A 69 -4.97 2.24 -22.04
N ASP A 70 -6.04 1.79 -21.41
CA ASP A 70 -6.94 2.55 -20.54
C ASP A 70 -6.77 2.18 -19.06
N CYS A 71 -5.59 1.68 -18.67
CA CYS A 71 -5.30 1.29 -17.28
C CYS A 71 -5.57 2.46 -16.33
N ARG A 72 -5.97 2.10 -15.11
CA ARG A 72 -6.29 3.04 -14.04
C ARG A 72 -5.36 2.80 -12.86
N VAL A 73 -4.42 3.72 -12.66
CA VAL A 73 -3.46 3.67 -11.55
C VAL A 73 -3.80 4.78 -10.55
N TRP A 74 -4.03 4.41 -9.32
CA TRP A 74 -4.22 5.35 -8.21
C TRP A 74 -2.95 5.45 -7.39
N ASP A 75 -2.43 6.66 -7.27
CA ASP A 75 -1.28 7.02 -6.45
C ASP A 75 -1.62 8.15 -5.45
N GLU A 76 -0.60 8.79 -4.88
CA GLU A 76 -0.78 9.92 -3.95
C GLU A 76 -1.36 11.19 -4.61
N PHE A 77 -1.28 11.31 -5.93
CA PHE A 77 -1.76 12.49 -6.66
C PHE A 77 -3.15 12.25 -7.28
N GLY A 78 -3.70 11.05 -7.10
CA GLY A 78 -5.00 10.67 -7.60
C GLY A 78 -4.97 9.65 -8.73
N LEU A 79 -5.91 9.74 -9.67
CA LEU A 79 -6.03 8.81 -10.77
C LEU A 79 -5.10 9.19 -11.92
N GLN A 80 -4.17 8.31 -12.22
CA GLN A 80 -3.36 8.33 -13.44
C GLN A 80 -4.02 7.38 -14.45
N SER A 81 -4.50 7.89 -15.55
CA SER A 81 -5.27 7.11 -16.55
C SER A 81 -4.46 6.91 -17.82
N GLY A 82 -4.42 5.65 -18.27
CA GLY A 82 -3.80 5.24 -19.51
C GLY A 82 -2.31 4.98 -19.45
N SER A 83 -1.86 4.03 -20.28
CA SER A 83 -0.45 3.62 -20.36
C SER A 83 0.50 4.76 -20.72
N GLU A 84 0.08 5.72 -21.55
CA GLU A 84 0.86 6.92 -21.90
C GLU A 84 1.26 7.73 -20.65
N LYS A 85 0.32 7.92 -19.73
CA LYS A 85 0.61 8.65 -18.48
C LYS A 85 1.61 7.89 -17.61
N ILE A 86 1.49 6.57 -17.53
CA ILE A 86 2.40 5.73 -16.77
C ILE A 86 3.80 5.76 -17.36
N VAL A 87 3.93 5.69 -18.71
CA VAL A 87 5.20 5.85 -19.41
C VAL A 87 5.84 7.20 -19.08
N ALA A 88 5.08 8.29 -19.22
CA ALA A 88 5.58 9.64 -18.92
C ALA A 88 6.09 9.75 -17.48
N ASP A 89 5.32 9.30 -16.49
CA ASP A 89 5.71 9.35 -15.07
C ASP A 89 6.95 8.47 -14.78
N THR A 90 7.05 7.32 -15.46
CA THR A 90 8.21 6.42 -15.35
C THR A 90 9.47 7.08 -15.92
N VAL A 91 9.38 7.75 -17.08
CA VAL A 91 10.49 8.52 -17.67
C VAL A 91 10.94 9.62 -16.71
N HIS A 92 10.02 10.42 -16.19
CA HIS A 92 10.35 11.49 -15.24
C HIS A 92 11.03 10.96 -13.97
N THR A 93 10.56 9.84 -13.45
CA THR A 93 11.15 9.24 -12.24
C THR A 93 12.56 8.69 -12.54
N ASN A 94 12.76 8.03 -13.69
CA ASN A 94 14.09 7.57 -14.12
C ASN A 94 15.07 8.73 -14.37
N ASN A 95 14.59 9.87 -14.87
CA ASN A 95 15.44 11.06 -15.03
C ASN A 95 15.82 11.66 -13.67
N ALA A 96 14.91 11.66 -12.71
CA ALA A 96 15.19 12.15 -11.36
C ALA A 96 16.14 11.23 -10.58
N PHE A 97 16.05 9.92 -10.81
CA PHE A 97 16.81 8.86 -10.13
C PHE A 97 17.35 7.85 -11.18
N PRO A 98 18.41 8.17 -11.93
CA PRO A 98 18.88 7.30 -13.01
C PRO A 98 19.36 5.92 -12.56
N ASP A 99 19.82 5.82 -11.32
CA ASP A 99 20.28 4.58 -10.68
C ASP A 99 19.17 3.87 -9.85
N ILE A 100 17.90 4.20 -10.10
CA ILE A 100 16.76 3.61 -9.36
C ILE A 100 16.73 2.09 -9.49
N ARG A 101 16.49 1.42 -8.36
CA ARG A 101 16.31 -0.02 -8.24
C ARG A 101 15.12 -0.35 -7.37
N LEU A 102 14.37 -1.37 -7.80
CA LEU A 102 13.17 -1.86 -7.10
C LEU A 102 13.38 -3.33 -6.70
N PHE A 103 13.80 -3.55 -5.46
CA PHE A 103 14.00 -4.90 -4.94
C PHE A 103 12.66 -5.48 -4.49
N ALA A 104 12.24 -6.58 -5.08
CA ALA A 104 11.08 -7.33 -4.62
C ALA A 104 11.31 -7.81 -3.20
N ASP A 105 10.37 -7.50 -2.30
CA ASP A 105 10.42 -7.90 -0.88
C ASP A 105 9.34 -8.95 -0.57
N GLU A 106 8.10 -8.73 -1.02
CA GLU A 106 7.01 -9.70 -0.87
C GLU A 106 5.97 -9.55 -1.99
N VAL A 107 5.37 -10.67 -2.42
CA VAL A 107 4.19 -10.70 -3.29
C VAL A 107 3.11 -11.56 -2.65
N ILE A 108 2.00 -10.93 -2.30
CA ILE A 108 0.77 -11.60 -1.89
C ILE A 108 -0.16 -11.61 -3.09
N TRP A 109 -0.79 -12.73 -3.40
CA TRP A 109 -1.64 -12.81 -4.57
C TRP A 109 -2.88 -13.66 -4.37
N ALA A 110 -3.88 -13.48 -5.24
CA ALA A 110 -5.10 -14.25 -5.33
C ALA A 110 -5.66 -14.21 -6.76
N GLY A 111 -6.63 -15.04 -7.04
CA GLY A 111 -7.26 -15.10 -8.35
C GLY A 111 -6.61 -16.14 -9.28
N ASP A 112 -6.96 -16.08 -10.54
CA ASP A 112 -6.50 -16.99 -11.59
C ASP A 112 -6.57 -16.31 -12.98
N GLU A 113 -6.08 -17.00 -14.00
CA GLU A 113 -6.08 -16.49 -15.38
C GLU A 113 -7.48 -16.32 -15.99
N LYS A 114 -8.50 -16.99 -15.44
CA LYS A 114 -9.89 -16.90 -15.96
C LYS A 114 -10.58 -15.64 -15.46
N ALA A 115 -10.47 -15.39 -14.16
CA ALA A 115 -11.07 -14.22 -13.55
C ALA A 115 -10.17 -12.98 -13.69
N SER A 116 -9.10 -12.92 -12.99
CA SER A 116 -7.96 -12.03 -13.01
C SER A 116 -7.04 -12.40 -11.86
N PHE A 117 -5.77 -12.10 -11.99
CA PHE A 117 -4.85 -12.13 -10.85
C PHE A 117 -4.88 -10.81 -10.11
N HIS A 118 -4.88 -10.88 -8.79
CA HIS A 118 -4.68 -9.76 -7.88
C HIS A 118 -3.35 -9.95 -7.17
N THR A 119 -2.48 -8.96 -7.23
CA THR A 119 -1.17 -9.01 -6.57
C THR A 119 -0.98 -7.81 -5.67
N SER A 120 -0.34 -8.01 -4.52
CA SER A 120 0.16 -6.96 -3.65
C SER A 120 1.67 -7.10 -3.57
N HIS A 121 2.34 -6.33 -4.38
CA HIS A 121 3.79 -6.37 -4.54
C HIS A 121 4.41 -5.29 -3.66
N ARG A 122 5.15 -5.71 -2.62
CA ARG A 122 5.97 -4.81 -1.82
C ARG A 122 7.38 -4.80 -2.37
N THR A 123 7.90 -3.61 -2.61
CA THR A 123 9.26 -3.37 -3.08
C THR A 123 10.02 -2.43 -2.16
N ILE A 124 11.34 -2.59 -2.15
CA ILE A 124 12.26 -1.61 -1.58
C ILE A 124 12.88 -0.84 -2.74
N ILE A 125 12.66 0.45 -2.76
CA ILE A 125 13.17 1.35 -3.78
C ILE A 125 14.40 2.05 -3.25
N THR A 126 15.48 2.08 -4.06
CA THR A 126 16.69 2.85 -3.78
C THR A 126 17.06 3.67 -5.01
N GLY A 127 17.74 4.79 -4.81
CA GLY A 127 18.23 5.63 -5.90
C GLY A 127 18.95 6.86 -5.37
N THR A 128 19.60 7.59 -6.29
CA THR A 128 20.28 8.86 -6.01
C THR A 128 19.61 9.98 -6.81
N ASN A 129 19.15 11.02 -6.15
CA ASN A 129 18.49 12.15 -6.81
C ASN A 129 19.53 13.03 -7.52
N THR A 130 19.85 12.72 -8.76
CA THR A 130 20.80 13.46 -9.63
C THR A 130 20.12 14.23 -10.75
N GLY A 131 18.82 14.03 -10.95
CA GLY A 131 17.99 14.77 -11.90
C GLY A 131 16.89 15.58 -11.21
N PHE A 132 16.19 16.41 -11.98
CA PHE A 132 15.03 17.15 -11.50
C PHE A 132 13.87 16.23 -11.20
N SER A 133 13.29 16.33 -10.02
CA SER A 133 12.07 15.67 -9.60
C SER A 133 10.91 16.65 -9.51
N LYS A 134 9.69 16.16 -9.37
CA LYS A 134 8.52 17.02 -9.11
C LYS A 134 8.59 17.79 -7.78
N PHE A 135 9.54 17.46 -6.89
CA PHE A 135 9.68 18.08 -5.57
C PHE A 135 10.85 19.06 -5.48
N THR A 136 11.89 18.86 -6.30
CA THR A 136 13.12 19.63 -6.19
C THR A 136 14.05 19.45 -7.38
N LYS A 137 14.99 20.38 -7.52
CA LYS A 137 16.21 20.21 -8.32
C LYS A 137 17.10 19.11 -7.73
N PRO A 138 18.11 18.62 -8.47
CA PRO A 138 19.03 17.58 -8.01
C PRO A 138 19.63 17.91 -6.63
N THR A 139 19.52 16.96 -5.70
CA THR A 139 20.07 17.10 -4.34
C THR A 139 21.33 16.30 -4.11
N GLY A 140 21.64 15.32 -4.99
CA GLY A 140 22.72 14.35 -4.83
C GLY A 140 22.47 13.33 -3.72
N LYS A 141 21.31 13.36 -3.06
CA LYS A 141 21.03 12.49 -1.92
C LYS A 141 20.58 11.10 -2.34
N LYS A 142 21.08 10.10 -1.62
CA LYS A 142 20.62 8.71 -1.71
C LYS A 142 19.34 8.54 -0.90
N VAL A 143 18.40 7.79 -1.46
CA VAL A 143 17.11 7.50 -0.84
C VAL A 143 16.85 6.00 -0.76
N ARG A 144 16.08 5.59 0.23
CA ARG A 144 15.56 4.24 0.39
C ARG A 144 14.16 4.31 0.98
N LEU A 145 13.20 3.81 0.25
CA LEU A 145 11.79 3.78 0.68
C LEU A 145 11.16 2.44 0.31
N PHE A 146 10.03 2.11 0.92
CA PHE A 146 9.20 1.01 0.45
C PHE A 146 8.03 1.52 -0.39
N CYS A 147 7.52 0.63 -1.21
CA CYS A 147 6.31 0.83 -1.99
C CYS A 147 5.46 -0.44 -1.89
N ILE A 148 4.15 -0.30 -1.91
CA ILE A 148 3.22 -1.42 -2.07
C ILE A 148 2.29 -1.10 -3.24
N ALA A 149 2.33 -1.95 -4.27
CA ALA A 149 1.48 -1.86 -5.44
C ALA A 149 0.49 -3.04 -5.48
N ASN A 150 -0.80 -2.73 -5.43
CA ASN A 150 -1.86 -3.72 -5.62
C ASN A 150 -2.35 -3.66 -7.06
N CYS A 151 -1.97 -4.65 -7.86
CA CYS A 151 -2.29 -4.73 -9.28
C CYS A 151 -3.37 -5.77 -9.56
N VAL A 152 -4.20 -5.50 -10.56
CA VAL A 152 -5.13 -6.47 -11.14
C VAL A 152 -4.72 -6.71 -12.58
N ALA A 153 -4.32 -7.97 -12.88
CA ALA A 153 -3.76 -8.34 -14.17
C ALA A 153 -4.54 -9.46 -14.84
N LYS A 154 -4.71 -9.37 -16.15
CA LYS A 154 -5.31 -10.38 -17.01
C LYS A 154 -4.77 -10.26 -18.43
N ASN A 155 -4.59 -11.40 -19.10
CA ASN A 155 -4.11 -11.44 -20.50
C ASN A 155 -2.84 -10.61 -20.72
N ASN A 156 -1.86 -10.75 -19.84
CA ASN A 156 -0.57 -10.03 -19.86
C ASN A 156 -0.66 -8.53 -19.49
N GLU A 157 -1.84 -7.99 -19.20
CA GLU A 157 -2.02 -6.56 -18.95
C GLU A 157 -2.48 -6.27 -17.52
N ILE A 158 -1.87 -5.29 -16.89
CA ILE A 158 -2.36 -4.62 -15.68
C ILE A 158 -3.37 -3.56 -16.13
N TYR A 159 -4.62 -3.68 -15.71
CA TYR A 159 -5.68 -2.72 -16.05
C TYR A 159 -6.15 -1.88 -14.87
N TYR A 160 -5.81 -2.28 -13.65
CA TYR A 160 -6.09 -1.53 -12.45
C TYR A 160 -4.95 -1.68 -11.44
N GLU A 161 -4.54 -0.57 -10.84
CA GLU A 161 -3.50 -0.56 -9.83
C GLU A 161 -3.81 0.47 -8.73
N ASN A 162 -3.48 0.14 -7.49
CA ASN A 162 -3.35 1.09 -6.39
C ASN A 162 -1.92 0.99 -5.89
N VAL A 163 -1.20 2.08 -5.91
CA VAL A 163 0.19 2.13 -5.48
C VAL A 163 0.38 3.18 -4.39
N VAL A 164 1.02 2.78 -3.31
CA VAL A 164 1.41 3.67 -2.21
C VAL A 164 2.92 3.68 -2.12
N TYR A 165 3.50 4.83 -2.38
CA TYR A 165 4.92 5.10 -2.12
C TYR A 165 5.07 5.75 -0.74
N ASP A 166 6.23 5.58 -0.08
CA ASP A 166 6.59 6.37 1.10
C ASP A 166 7.10 7.76 0.67
N THR A 167 6.25 8.52 -0.03
CA THR A 167 6.61 9.84 -0.59
C THR A 167 6.97 10.86 0.49
N ALA A 168 6.28 10.83 1.63
CA ALA A 168 6.64 11.69 2.75
C ALA A 168 8.03 11.37 3.31
N GLY A 169 8.39 10.08 3.36
CA GLY A 169 9.74 9.62 3.69
C GLY A 169 10.78 10.03 2.66
N LEU A 170 10.43 9.97 1.37
CA LEU A 170 11.28 10.45 0.27
C LEU A 170 11.60 11.94 0.43
N ILE A 171 10.57 12.78 0.59
CA ILE A 171 10.71 14.23 0.74
C ILE A 171 11.66 14.56 1.91
N LYS A 172 11.52 13.91 3.05
CA LYS A 172 12.42 14.08 4.20
C LYS A 172 13.86 13.64 3.91
N GLN A 173 14.04 12.52 3.21
CA GLN A 173 15.38 12.04 2.83
C GLN A 173 16.05 12.97 1.83
N LEU A 174 15.30 13.65 0.97
CA LEU A 174 15.79 14.71 0.10
C LEU A 174 16.14 15.99 0.87
N GLY A 175 15.80 16.08 2.16
CA GLY A 175 16.08 17.21 3.04
C GLY A 175 15.12 18.38 2.87
N LEU A 176 13.92 18.10 2.36
CA LEU A 176 12.87 19.08 2.14
C LEU A 176 11.90 19.12 3.33
N ASN A 177 11.25 20.26 3.50
CA ASN A 177 10.17 20.41 4.46
C ASN A 177 8.87 19.89 3.85
N LEU A 178 8.27 18.91 4.50
CA LEU A 178 7.07 18.22 3.98
C LEU A 178 5.86 19.18 3.84
N ASN A 179 5.69 20.14 4.78
CA ASN A 179 4.59 21.10 4.72
C ASN A 179 4.77 22.10 3.57
N GLU A 180 6.02 22.54 3.35
CA GLU A 180 6.33 23.46 2.24
C GLU A 180 6.07 22.79 0.90
N VAL A 181 6.51 21.53 0.73
CA VAL A 181 6.24 20.75 -0.49
C VAL A 181 4.74 20.55 -0.67
N ALA A 182 4.00 20.19 0.38
CA ALA A 182 2.55 20.02 0.30
C ALA A 182 1.86 21.34 -0.12
N LYS A 183 2.28 22.46 0.43
CA LYS A 183 1.74 23.78 0.06
C LYS A 183 2.08 24.13 -1.38
N GLN A 184 3.33 23.95 -1.82
CA GLN A 184 3.73 24.16 -3.20
C GLN A 184 2.86 23.39 -4.18
N LEU A 185 2.64 22.09 -3.95
CA LEU A 185 1.82 21.25 -4.82
C LEU A 185 0.37 21.71 -4.88
N VAL A 186 -0.18 22.21 -3.77
CA VAL A 186 -1.53 22.78 -3.74
C VAL A 186 -1.56 24.10 -4.55
N ASP A 187 -0.57 24.97 -4.38
CA ASP A 187 -0.46 26.23 -5.12
C ASP A 187 -0.28 26.00 -6.64
N GLU A 188 0.33 24.88 -7.03
CA GLU A 188 0.44 24.40 -8.41
C GLU A 188 -0.88 23.78 -8.96
N GLY A 189 -1.95 23.75 -8.15
CA GLY A 189 -3.28 23.30 -8.55
C GLY A 189 -3.55 21.81 -8.38
N ILE A 190 -2.71 21.07 -7.66
CA ILE A 190 -2.96 19.65 -7.35
C ILE A 190 -4.00 19.57 -6.21
N ALA A 191 -5.25 19.32 -6.59
CA ALA A 191 -6.40 19.40 -5.68
C ALA A 191 -7.14 18.07 -5.46
N GLY A 192 -6.62 16.96 -5.97
CA GLY A 192 -7.27 15.65 -5.91
C GLY A 192 -8.15 15.34 -7.14
N PRO A 193 -8.94 14.29 -7.13
CA PRO A 193 -9.33 13.48 -5.96
C PRO A 193 -8.17 12.59 -5.47
N PHE A 194 -7.91 12.61 -4.17
CA PHE A 194 -6.82 11.85 -3.56
C PHE A 194 -7.17 10.39 -3.24
N ALA A 195 -8.39 9.96 -3.52
CA ALA A 195 -8.81 8.61 -3.22
C ALA A 195 -9.84 8.09 -4.23
N PRO A 196 -9.76 6.80 -4.61
CA PRO A 196 -10.77 6.15 -5.42
C PRO A 196 -12.08 5.96 -4.65
N ASN A 197 -13.20 6.07 -5.36
CA ASN A 197 -14.55 5.65 -4.93
C ASN A 197 -15.19 6.38 -3.73
N PHE A 198 -14.69 7.53 -3.29
CA PHE A 198 -15.26 8.25 -2.13
C PHE A 198 -16.68 8.80 -2.34
N LYS A 199 -17.14 8.98 -3.57
CA LYS A 199 -18.51 9.50 -3.82
C LYS A 199 -19.59 8.53 -3.40
N ASN A 200 -19.31 7.21 -3.40
CA ASN A 200 -20.33 6.17 -3.20
C ASN A 200 -20.22 5.40 -1.88
N SER A 201 -19.14 5.55 -1.12
CA SER A 201 -18.90 4.77 0.08
C SER A 201 -18.26 5.57 1.22
N LYS A 202 -18.80 6.77 1.50
CA LYS A 202 -18.40 7.48 2.73
C LYS A 202 -18.61 6.54 3.91
N PRO A 203 -17.56 6.12 4.64
CA PRO A 203 -17.74 5.36 5.86
C PRO A 203 -18.73 6.14 6.74
N LYS A 204 -19.73 5.46 7.27
CA LYS A 204 -20.73 6.13 8.12
C LYS A 204 -20.01 6.66 9.35
N ARG A 205 -19.85 7.99 9.44
CA ARG A 205 -19.15 8.69 10.52
C ARG A 205 -19.75 8.55 11.90
N ASN A 206 -20.87 7.86 12.03
CA ASN A 206 -21.62 7.84 13.28
C ASN A 206 -21.06 6.79 14.24
N ILE A 207 -19.85 7.04 14.74
CA ILE A 207 -19.16 6.19 15.72
C ILE A 207 -20.00 6.00 16.99
N THR A 208 -20.82 6.99 17.34
CA THR A 208 -21.71 6.93 18.53
C THR A 208 -22.94 6.05 18.32
N LYS A 209 -23.28 5.72 17.06
CA LYS A 209 -24.42 4.84 16.69
C LYS A 209 -23.98 3.47 16.18
N LEU A 210 -22.71 3.13 16.28
CA LEU A 210 -22.28 1.76 16.00
C LEU A 210 -22.97 0.86 17.04
N LYS A 211 -23.95 0.08 16.56
CA LYS A 211 -24.52 -1.00 17.38
C LYS A 211 -23.36 -1.84 17.90
N PRO A 212 -23.43 -2.33 19.15
CA PRO A 212 -22.46 -3.29 19.64
C PRO A 212 -22.60 -4.57 18.79
N ILE A 213 -21.94 -4.64 17.67
CA ILE A 213 -21.72 -5.90 17.00
C ILE A 213 -20.60 -6.54 17.79
N SER A 214 -20.87 -7.70 18.35
CA SER A 214 -19.90 -8.51 19.07
C SER A 214 -18.88 -9.13 18.10
N PHE A 215 -18.15 -8.31 17.35
CA PHE A 215 -16.95 -8.76 16.68
C PHE A 215 -15.81 -8.72 17.67
N GLU A 216 -15.79 -9.68 18.56
CA GLU A 216 -14.58 -9.96 19.30
C GLU A 216 -13.54 -10.48 18.32
N ILE A 217 -12.31 -10.01 18.47
CA ILE A 217 -11.18 -10.56 17.73
C ILE A 217 -11.04 -12.02 18.17
N PRO A 218 -11.17 -12.99 17.24
CA PRO A 218 -11.18 -14.40 17.61
C PRO A 218 -9.78 -14.84 18.08
N ASP A 219 -9.73 -15.70 19.09
CA ASP A 219 -8.48 -16.29 19.58
C ASP A 219 -7.85 -17.26 18.57
N LYS A 220 -8.69 -17.88 17.71
CA LYS A 220 -8.25 -18.73 16.60
C LYS A 220 -8.76 -18.19 15.27
N ILE A 221 -7.89 -18.13 14.30
CA ILE A 221 -8.21 -17.67 12.96
C ILE A 221 -8.74 -18.83 12.12
N ASN A 222 -10.03 -19.07 12.18
CA ASN A 222 -10.72 -20.02 11.31
C ASN A 222 -11.16 -19.38 9.99
N ASN A 223 -11.26 -18.05 9.96
CA ASN A 223 -11.63 -17.24 8.82
C ASN A 223 -10.83 -15.95 8.82
N VAL A 224 -9.90 -15.84 7.87
CA VAL A 224 -9.00 -14.67 7.76
C VAL A 224 -9.79 -13.39 7.51
N ARG A 225 -10.82 -13.43 6.66
CA ARG A 225 -11.66 -12.25 6.39
C ARG A 225 -12.32 -11.73 7.65
N GLN A 226 -12.93 -12.62 8.43
CA GLN A 226 -13.57 -12.25 9.69
C GLN A 226 -12.57 -11.66 10.68
N PHE A 227 -11.39 -12.26 10.80
CA PHE A 227 -10.32 -11.76 11.65
C PHE A 227 -9.89 -10.34 11.25
N VAL A 228 -9.63 -10.11 9.96
CA VAL A 228 -9.24 -8.79 9.45
C VAL A 228 -10.30 -7.74 9.75
N HIS A 229 -11.56 -8.01 9.43
CA HIS A 229 -12.66 -7.09 9.73
C HIS A 229 -12.79 -6.80 11.23
N ALA A 230 -12.64 -7.84 12.08
CA ALA A 230 -12.69 -7.67 13.53
C ALA A 230 -11.56 -6.79 14.06
N VAL A 231 -10.33 -6.93 13.52
CA VAL A 231 -9.18 -6.09 13.90
C VAL A 231 -9.44 -4.63 13.56
N TYR A 232 -9.81 -4.34 12.30
CA TYR A 232 -10.05 -2.96 11.86
C TYR A 232 -11.24 -2.32 12.58
N ASP A 233 -12.36 -3.03 12.70
CA ASP A 233 -13.54 -2.49 13.39
C ASP A 233 -13.25 -2.25 14.88
N THR A 234 -12.69 -3.23 15.58
CA THR A 234 -12.49 -3.15 17.03
C THR A 234 -11.45 -2.11 17.40
N ILE A 235 -10.29 -2.10 16.72
CA ILE A 235 -9.17 -1.24 17.11
C ILE A 235 -9.33 0.16 16.52
N TRP A 236 -9.61 0.28 15.22
CA TRP A 236 -9.65 1.56 14.53
C TRP A 236 -11.00 2.26 14.63
N ASN A 237 -12.12 1.56 14.41
CA ASN A 237 -13.43 2.20 14.42
C ASN A 237 -14.01 2.34 15.81
N ARG A 238 -13.83 1.35 16.70
CA ARG A 238 -14.36 1.35 18.07
C ARG A 238 -13.38 1.84 19.13
N ARG A 239 -12.12 2.11 18.78
CA ARG A 239 -11.05 2.59 19.68
C ARG A 239 -10.80 1.65 20.87
N ASN A 240 -11.07 0.37 20.72
CA ASN A 240 -10.75 -0.62 21.76
C ASN A 240 -9.28 -1.00 21.70
N PHE A 241 -8.43 -0.16 22.28
CA PHE A 241 -6.97 -0.35 22.25
C PHE A 241 -6.47 -1.53 23.08
N SER A 242 -7.27 -2.04 24.03
CA SER A 242 -6.93 -3.26 24.77
C SER A 242 -6.93 -4.49 23.85
N ALA A 243 -7.76 -4.49 22.83
CA ALA A 243 -7.86 -5.55 21.84
C ALA A 243 -6.60 -5.71 20.96
N ILE A 244 -5.69 -4.72 20.94
CA ILE A 244 -4.42 -4.82 20.23
C ILE A 244 -3.65 -6.06 20.70
N ASN A 245 -3.63 -6.35 21.99
CA ASN A 245 -2.95 -7.53 22.53
C ASN A 245 -3.59 -8.87 22.08
N LYS A 246 -4.87 -8.85 21.68
CA LYS A 246 -5.54 -10.03 21.12
C LYS A 246 -5.15 -10.26 19.66
N ALA A 247 -4.97 -9.19 18.89
CA ALA A 247 -4.66 -9.28 17.45
C ALA A 247 -3.18 -9.44 17.16
N TYR A 248 -2.32 -8.74 17.91
CA TYR A 248 -0.90 -8.61 17.61
C TYR A 248 -0.02 -9.38 18.59
N SER A 249 1.13 -9.85 18.09
CA SER A 249 2.21 -10.33 18.94
C SER A 249 2.75 -9.22 19.83
N SER A 250 3.15 -9.53 21.06
CA SER A 250 3.81 -8.57 21.96
C SER A 250 5.07 -7.96 21.34
N SER A 251 5.76 -8.71 20.45
CA SER A 251 6.96 -8.31 19.73
C SER A 251 6.70 -7.92 18.28
N VAL A 252 5.48 -7.52 17.93
CA VAL A 252 5.13 -7.15 16.55
C VAL A 252 6.16 -6.18 15.94
N GLU A 253 6.56 -6.43 14.72
CA GLU A 253 7.40 -5.54 13.92
C GLU A 253 6.51 -4.72 12.98
N PHE A 254 6.71 -3.41 12.97
CA PHE A 254 5.98 -2.47 12.13
C PHE A 254 6.94 -1.67 11.25
N GLU A 255 6.60 -1.56 9.98
CA GLU A 255 7.20 -0.62 9.04
C GLU A 255 6.09 0.16 8.34
N GLY A 256 6.17 1.49 8.33
CA GLY A 256 5.11 2.34 7.78
C GLY A 256 5.63 3.61 7.13
N SER A 257 4.70 4.34 6.51
CA SER A 257 4.98 5.61 5.84
C SER A 257 5.78 6.58 6.71
N THR A 258 6.53 7.46 6.06
CA THR A 258 7.42 8.47 6.68
C THR A 258 8.60 7.82 7.42
N GLY A 259 9.05 6.65 6.95
CA GLY A 259 10.18 5.93 7.50
C GLY A 259 9.95 5.35 8.90
N ARG A 260 8.71 5.18 9.32
CA ARG A 260 8.40 4.62 10.64
C ARG A 260 8.79 3.16 10.73
N LYS A 261 9.64 2.84 11.72
CA LYS A 261 10.01 1.47 12.08
C LYS A 261 10.04 1.33 13.58
N PHE A 262 9.28 0.37 14.11
CA PHE A 262 9.28 0.10 15.55
C PHE A 262 8.90 -1.36 15.85
N LYS A 263 9.10 -1.76 17.10
CA LYS A 263 8.72 -3.08 17.61
C LYS A 263 7.86 -2.95 18.86
N GLY A 264 6.93 -3.91 18.98
CA GLY A 264 6.10 -4.10 20.15
C GLY A 264 4.80 -3.33 20.16
N VAL A 265 3.85 -3.92 20.86
CA VAL A 265 2.46 -3.46 20.95
C VAL A 265 2.33 -2.05 21.51
N LEU A 266 3.22 -1.64 22.44
CA LEU A 266 3.16 -0.30 23.00
C LEU A 266 3.43 0.78 21.95
N GLN A 267 4.41 0.58 21.09
CA GLN A 267 4.72 1.53 20.02
C GLN A 267 3.63 1.55 18.95
N LEU A 268 3.10 0.38 18.60
CA LEU A 268 1.95 0.28 17.69
C LEU A 268 0.74 1.05 18.23
N ARG A 269 0.43 0.88 19.53
CA ARG A 269 -0.66 1.61 20.19
C ARG A 269 -0.45 3.12 20.14
N LYS A 270 0.76 3.60 20.44
CA LYS A 270 1.11 5.02 20.35
C LYS A 270 0.90 5.57 18.93
N PHE A 271 1.30 4.81 17.91
CA PHE A 271 1.09 5.18 16.52
C PHE A 271 -0.41 5.31 16.18
N ILE A 272 -1.21 4.28 16.50
CA ILE A 272 -2.66 4.30 16.26
C ILE A 272 -3.32 5.50 16.96
N ILE A 273 -2.99 5.73 18.23
CA ILE A 273 -3.51 6.85 19.01
C ILE A 273 -3.11 8.19 18.38
N SER A 274 -1.89 8.33 17.85
CA SER A 274 -1.44 9.59 17.23
C SER A 274 -2.26 9.97 15.99
N ILE A 275 -2.65 8.99 15.18
CA ILE A 275 -3.52 9.19 14.02
C ILE A 275 -4.94 9.55 14.48
N LEU A 276 -5.49 8.81 15.45
CA LEU A 276 -6.84 9.05 15.97
C LEU A 276 -6.94 10.35 16.78
N ALA A 277 -5.85 10.82 17.37
CA ALA A 277 -5.80 12.12 18.02
C ALA A 277 -5.94 13.27 17.02
N ALA A 278 -5.30 13.16 15.85
CA ALA A 278 -5.46 14.14 14.77
C ALA A 278 -6.86 14.08 14.13
N PHE A 279 -7.43 12.88 13.99
CA PHE A 279 -8.72 12.62 13.35
C PHE A 279 -9.65 11.86 14.30
N PRO A 280 -10.25 12.51 15.33
CA PRO A 280 -11.02 11.82 16.37
C PRO A 280 -12.28 11.12 15.85
N ASP A 281 -12.83 11.55 14.73
CA ASP A 281 -13.99 10.97 14.04
C ASP A 281 -13.60 10.05 12.86
N LEU A 282 -12.33 9.62 12.77
CA LEU A 282 -11.87 8.74 11.70
C LEU A 282 -12.71 7.47 11.62
N ALA A 283 -13.25 7.21 10.45
CA ALA A 283 -13.96 5.97 10.13
C ALA A 283 -13.26 5.26 8.97
N LEU A 284 -12.89 4.01 9.19
CA LEU A 284 -12.13 3.19 8.26
C LEU A 284 -13.01 2.08 7.67
N SER A 285 -12.86 1.83 6.37
CA SER A 285 -13.50 0.73 5.65
C SER A 285 -12.47 -0.11 4.90
N ILE A 286 -12.67 -1.42 4.87
CA ILE A 286 -11.89 -2.34 4.04
C ILE A 286 -12.50 -2.34 2.64
N GLU A 287 -11.69 -2.02 1.64
CA GLU A 287 -12.12 -1.91 0.24
C GLU A 287 -11.73 -3.12 -0.57
N ASP A 288 -10.55 -3.69 -0.32
CA ASP A 288 -10.12 -4.95 -0.90
C ASP A 288 -9.32 -5.79 0.10
N LEU A 289 -9.42 -7.10 -0.02
CA LEU A 289 -8.81 -8.05 0.91
C LEU A 289 -8.58 -9.39 0.25
N TYR A 290 -7.34 -9.85 0.29
CA TYR A 290 -6.95 -11.20 -0.11
C TYR A 290 -5.73 -11.68 0.67
N TRP A 291 -5.48 -12.97 0.64
CA TRP A 291 -4.42 -13.59 1.42
C TRP A 291 -3.91 -14.87 0.79
N MET A 292 -2.74 -15.32 1.25
CA MET A 292 -2.13 -16.61 1.01
C MET A 292 -1.87 -17.29 2.36
N GLY A 293 -1.68 -18.61 2.32
CA GLY A 293 -1.34 -19.38 3.51
C GLY A 293 -2.50 -20.19 4.07
N ASN A 294 -2.25 -20.79 5.19
CA ASN A 294 -3.17 -21.68 5.89
C ASN A 294 -2.88 -21.65 7.41
N THR A 295 -3.68 -22.35 8.18
CA THR A 295 -3.55 -22.40 9.64
C THR A 295 -2.21 -22.96 10.13
N LYS A 296 -1.58 -23.85 9.35
CA LYS A 296 -0.31 -24.48 9.71
C LYS A 296 0.89 -23.57 9.43
N ASP A 297 0.91 -22.96 8.27
CA ASP A 297 2.04 -22.17 7.79
C ASP A 297 1.92 -20.68 8.20
N GLY A 298 0.75 -20.27 8.67
CA GLY A 298 0.37 -18.88 8.87
C GLY A 298 -0.19 -18.25 7.60
N TYR A 299 -0.38 -16.94 7.63
CA TYR A 299 -0.98 -16.20 6.52
C TYR A 299 -0.16 -14.96 6.17
N LEU A 300 -0.13 -14.63 4.88
CA LEU A 300 0.24 -13.33 4.34
C LEU A 300 -1.04 -12.67 3.83
N VAL A 301 -1.34 -11.49 4.33
CA VAL A 301 -2.61 -10.81 4.07
C VAL A 301 -2.34 -9.44 3.46
N SER A 302 -3.05 -9.10 2.40
CA SER A 302 -3.09 -7.75 1.84
C SER A 302 -4.46 -7.14 2.08
N VAL A 303 -4.48 -5.94 2.65
CA VAL A 303 -5.69 -5.15 2.91
C VAL A 303 -5.54 -3.79 2.27
N ARG A 304 -6.42 -3.45 1.34
CA ARG A 304 -6.61 -2.09 0.90
C ARG A 304 -7.76 -1.47 1.68
N TRP A 305 -7.51 -0.34 2.29
CA TRP A 305 -8.47 0.35 3.14
C TRP A 305 -8.61 1.82 2.76
N GLY A 306 -9.78 2.38 3.01
CA GLY A 306 -10.06 3.80 2.93
C GLY A 306 -10.58 4.33 4.26
N ALA A 307 -10.36 5.61 4.52
CA ALA A 307 -10.84 6.25 5.74
C ALA A 307 -11.21 7.71 5.49
N VAL A 308 -12.15 8.20 6.28
CA VAL A 308 -12.55 9.62 6.31
C VAL A 308 -12.49 10.11 7.75
N GLY A 309 -11.92 11.28 7.96
CA GLY A 309 -11.89 11.93 9.26
C GLY A 309 -11.83 13.44 9.12
N THR A 310 -12.12 14.15 10.20
CA THR A 310 -11.98 15.60 10.29
C THR A 310 -10.73 15.93 11.10
N HIS A 311 -9.85 16.77 10.57
CA HIS A 311 -8.66 17.24 11.27
C HIS A 311 -9.05 18.20 12.42
N LYS A 312 -9.38 17.61 13.58
CA LYS A 312 -9.85 18.31 14.78
C LYS A 312 -8.89 18.28 15.95
N GLY A 313 -7.89 17.41 15.90
CA GLY A 313 -6.95 17.24 16.99
C GLY A 313 -5.59 17.83 16.67
N ASN A 314 -4.93 18.35 17.69
CA ASN A 314 -3.53 18.74 17.60
C ASN A 314 -2.66 17.47 17.62
N GLY A 315 -1.72 17.35 16.70
CA GLY A 315 -0.90 16.13 16.59
C GLY A 315 0.11 16.20 15.45
N SER A 316 0.34 15.05 14.83
CA SER A 316 1.36 14.86 13.80
C SER A 316 1.21 15.75 12.56
N TYR A 317 0.02 16.33 12.35
CA TYR A 317 -0.32 17.14 11.17
C TYR A 317 -0.52 18.63 11.50
N GLY A 318 -0.07 19.07 12.67
CA GLY A 318 -0.13 20.49 13.09
C GLY A 318 -1.45 20.88 13.76
N GLN A 319 -1.74 22.18 13.75
CA GLN A 319 -2.94 22.75 14.38
C GLN A 319 -4.23 22.32 13.66
N PRO A 320 -5.32 22.05 14.38
CA PRO A 320 -6.60 21.65 13.81
C PRO A 320 -7.12 22.64 12.77
N THR A 321 -7.49 22.14 11.59
CA THR A 321 -8.04 22.96 10.50
C THR A 321 -9.54 22.76 10.32
N ASN A 322 -10.15 21.81 11.02
CA ASN A 322 -11.55 21.38 10.87
C ASN A 322 -11.89 20.92 9.42
N ARG A 323 -10.88 20.52 8.65
CA ARG A 323 -11.08 20.01 7.29
C ARG A 323 -11.38 18.52 7.31
N GLU A 324 -12.26 18.12 6.43
CA GLU A 324 -12.48 16.71 6.11
C GLU A 324 -11.31 16.20 5.27
N VAL A 325 -10.73 15.09 5.68
CA VAL A 325 -9.58 14.46 5.04
C VAL A 325 -9.93 13.03 4.65
N TYR A 326 -9.58 12.68 3.43
CA TYR A 326 -9.68 11.34 2.89
C TYR A 326 -8.31 10.68 2.92
N LEU A 327 -8.25 9.49 3.51
CA LEU A 327 -7.06 8.67 3.57
C LEU A 327 -7.34 7.33 2.91
N TRP A 328 -6.32 6.78 2.29
CA TRP A 328 -6.35 5.37 1.93
C TRP A 328 -4.95 4.80 2.04
N GLY A 329 -4.87 3.50 2.16
CA GLY A 329 -3.60 2.82 2.29
C GLY A 329 -3.70 1.35 1.95
N ILE A 330 -2.53 0.72 1.93
CA ILE A 330 -2.37 -0.71 1.77
C ILE A 330 -1.58 -1.21 2.96
N THR A 331 -2.11 -2.24 3.60
CA THR A 331 -1.46 -2.93 4.70
C THR A 331 -1.16 -4.36 4.29
N GLN A 332 0.05 -4.83 4.53
CA GLN A 332 0.40 -6.24 4.47
C GLN A 332 0.69 -6.77 5.87
N TRP A 333 0.11 -7.91 6.21
CA TRP A 333 0.36 -8.61 7.47
C TRP A 333 1.02 -9.97 7.25
N GLU A 334 1.97 -10.29 8.12
CA GLU A 334 2.41 -11.66 8.37
C GLU A 334 1.75 -12.13 9.66
N ILE A 335 0.92 -13.18 9.55
CA ILE A 335 0.17 -13.76 10.67
C ILE A 335 0.72 -15.16 10.96
N LYS A 336 1.12 -15.40 12.21
CA LYS A 336 1.53 -16.72 12.71
C LYS A 336 0.95 -16.93 14.10
N ASN A 337 0.62 -18.17 14.41
CA ASN A 337 0.08 -18.55 15.74
C ASN A 337 -1.12 -17.66 16.16
N ASN A 338 -2.01 -17.37 15.20
CA ASN A 338 -3.18 -16.51 15.38
C ASN A 338 -2.88 -15.06 15.81
N LYS A 339 -1.67 -14.56 15.56
CA LYS A 339 -1.24 -13.20 15.85
C LYS A 339 -0.58 -12.55 14.64
N ILE A 340 -0.79 -11.26 14.49
CA ILE A 340 -0.04 -10.44 13.55
C ILE A 340 1.37 -10.26 14.12
N MET A 341 2.35 -10.82 13.41
CA MET A 341 3.77 -10.78 13.79
C MET A 341 4.47 -9.59 13.18
N LYS A 342 4.09 -9.26 11.94
CA LYS A 342 4.64 -8.12 11.21
C LYS A 342 3.54 -7.38 10.46
N GLU A 343 3.70 -6.08 10.39
CA GLU A 343 2.83 -5.19 9.63
C GLU A 343 3.66 -4.22 8.81
N TRP A 344 3.31 -4.10 7.54
CA TRP A 344 3.75 -3.03 6.64
C TRP A 344 2.53 -2.23 6.23
N THR A 345 2.50 -0.94 6.56
CA THR A 345 1.37 -0.07 6.25
C THR A 345 1.82 1.17 5.53
N GLY A 346 1.54 1.21 4.22
CA GLY A 346 1.70 2.40 3.40
C GLY A 346 0.41 3.20 3.32
N PHE A 347 0.47 4.50 3.55
CA PHE A 347 -0.61 5.46 3.30
C PHE A 347 -0.04 6.83 2.95
N ASN A 348 -0.84 7.61 2.24
CA ASN A 348 -0.38 8.85 1.65
C ASN A 348 -0.43 10.03 2.63
N GLU A 349 0.66 10.27 3.39
CA GLU A 349 0.73 11.40 4.32
C GLU A 349 0.89 12.75 3.62
N LEU A 350 1.51 12.79 2.44
CA LEU A 350 1.59 14.01 1.64
C LEU A 350 0.19 14.49 1.24
N ALA A 351 -0.66 13.58 0.75
CA ALA A 351 -2.04 13.92 0.41
C ALA A 351 -2.89 14.37 1.61
N ILE A 352 -2.62 13.85 2.81
CA ILE A 352 -3.24 14.38 4.04
C ILE A 352 -2.89 15.85 4.21
N LEU A 353 -1.61 16.20 4.12
CA LEU A 353 -1.16 17.57 4.28
C LEU A 353 -1.68 18.50 3.18
N MET A 354 -1.71 18.04 1.93
CA MET A 354 -2.29 18.80 0.82
C MET A 354 -3.78 19.11 1.06
N GLN A 355 -4.55 18.16 1.59
CA GLN A 355 -5.96 18.37 1.95
C GLN A 355 -6.14 19.32 3.15
N ILE A 356 -5.20 19.30 4.11
CA ILE A 356 -5.22 20.19 5.28
C ILE A 356 -4.83 21.62 4.91
N LEU A 357 -3.84 21.77 4.02
CA LEU A 357 -3.25 23.07 3.65
C LEU A 357 -3.92 23.73 2.45
N GLY A 358 -4.63 22.96 1.61
CA GLY A 358 -5.33 23.47 0.43
C GLY A 358 -6.42 24.48 0.77
N ASP A 359 -6.82 25.37 -0.15
CA ASP A 359 -7.90 26.31 0.08
C ASP A 359 -9.27 25.62 0.20
N LYS A 360 -10.18 26.21 0.97
CA LYS A 360 -11.58 25.78 0.97
C LYS A 360 -12.17 26.17 -0.40
N LYS A 361 -12.34 25.18 -1.29
CA LYS A 361 -13.21 25.36 -2.45
C LYS A 361 -14.66 25.15 -2.06
#